data_7f8f57f782423a9275412efc1bc3d385
#
_entry.id   7f8f57f782423a9275412efc1bc3d385
#
_cell.length_a   1.000
_cell.length_b   1.000
_cell.length_c   1.000
_cell.angle_alpha   90.00
_cell.angle_beta   90.00
_cell.angle_gamma   90.00
#
_symmetry.space_group_name_H-M   'P 1'
#
loop_
_entity.id
_entity.type
_entity.pdbx_description
1 polymer ?
#
loop_
_entity_poly.entity_id
_entity_poly.type
_entity_poly.pdbx_seq_one_letter_code
_entity_poly.pdbx_strand_id
1 'polypeptide(L)'
;MRHFAHRTRQVTFDGETIDLRRYDRRERMDREILAFTYMHSTTMLLIKRANRYFPIIEPILKANGIPDDFKYLMVIESNLNSIARSPAGAAGLWQFMPTTGREFGLEVNENVDERYHIEKATVAACKYFKQAYAKYGDWIAVSAAYNAGQARISSQLEKQLASHAMDLWLVEETSRYMFRLLAAKEIFSNPQRYGFLLKREHLYPPIPYKEVTV
;
A
#
# COMPACT_ATOMS: atom_id res chain seq x y z
N MET A 1 1.12 -12.09 -26.10
CA MET A 1 1.30 -11.66 -24.71
C MET A 1 2.61 -12.24 -24.21
N ARG A 2 3.60 -11.41 -23.88
CA ARG A 2 4.90 -11.92 -23.39
C ARG A 2 4.76 -12.23 -21.90
N HIS A 3 5.14 -13.43 -21.47
CA HIS A 3 5.15 -13.84 -20.06
C HIS A 3 6.19 -13.01 -19.29
N PHE A 4 5.74 -11.99 -18.56
CA PHE A 4 6.63 -11.04 -17.88
C PHE A 4 7.26 -11.57 -16.60
N ALA A 5 6.60 -12.49 -15.90
CA ALA A 5 7.06 -13.00 -14.61
C ALA A 5 8.36 -13.83 -14.65
N HIS A 6 8.68 -14.48 -15.76
CA HIS A 6 9.87 -15.32 -15.86
C HIS A 6 11.22 -14.59 -15.83
N ARG A 7 11.26 -13.27 -15.90
CA ARG A 7 12.52 -12.49 -15.97
C ARG A 7 12.86 -11.69 -14.71
N THR A 8 11.90 -11.43 -13.83
CA THR A 8 12.17 -10.65 -12.61
C THR A 8 12.71 -11.59 -11.52
N ARG A 9 14.00 -11.49 -11.23
CA ARG A 9 14.67 -12.32 -10.23
C ARG A 9 14.65 -11.72 -8.84
N GLN A 10 14.38 -10.43 -8.75
CA GLN A 10 14.32 -9.68 -7.50
C GLN A 10 13.43 -8.45 -7.68
N VAL A 11 12.83 -8.01 -6.60
CA VAL A 11 12.14 -6.72 -6.47
C VAL A 11 12.72 -6.00 -5.26
N THR A 12 12.66 -4.68 -5.27
CA THR A 12 13.07 -3.89 -4.12
C THR A 12 11.86 -3.27 -3.47
N PHE A 13 11.88 -3.19 -2.15
CA PHE A 13 10.93 -2.43 -1.36
C PHE A 13 11.71 -1.67 -0.31
N ASP A 14 11.65 -0.34 -0.37
CA ASP A 14 12.42 0.56 0.50
C ASP A 14 13.92 0.23 0.61
N GLY A 15 14.56 -0.05 -0.51
CA GLY A 15 15.97 -0.43 -0.55
C GLY A 15 16.25 -1.89 -0.17
N GLU A 16 15.32 -2.60 0.45
CA GLU A 16 15.43 -4.04 0.71
C GLU A 16 15.22 -4.83 -0.57
N THR A 17 16.12 -5.77 -0.85
CA THR A 17 16.02 -6.65 -2.02
C THR A 17 15.32 -7.96 -1.65
N ILE A 18 14.19 -8.22 -2.28
CA ILE A 18 13.42 -9.44 -2.12
C ILE A 18 13.77 -10.39 -3.26
N ASP A 19 14.36 -11.53 -2.90
CA ASP A 19 14.74 -12.58 -3.84
C ASP A 19 13.51 -13.37 -4.31
N LEU A 20 13.26 -13.33 -5.62
CA LEU A 20 12.20 -14.07 -6.28
C LEU A 20 12.69 -15.33 -7.00
N ARG A 21 13.95 -15.75 -6.78
CA ARG A 21 14.47 -17.02 -7.34
C ARG A 21 13.83 -18.23 -6.64
N ARG A 22 13.45 -18.10 -5.38
CA ARG A 22 12.62 -19.10 -4.71
C ARG A 22 11.29 -19.24 -5.45
N TYR A 23 10.93 -20.47 -5.82
CA TYR A 23 9.75 -20.76 -6.64
C TYR A 23 8.45 -20.27 -5.99
N ASP A 24 8.31 -20.45 -4.65
CA ASP A 24 7.14 -20.04 -3.88
C ASP A 24 6.92 -18.51 -3.92
N ARG A 25 7.99 -17.71 -3.76
CA ARG A 25 7.92 -16.26 -3.87
C ARG A 25 7.63 -15.81 -5.30
N ARG A 26 8.24 -16.49 -6.28
CA ARG A 26 8.03 -16.19 -7.69
C ARG A 26 6.58 -16.43 -8.11
N GLU A 27 6.00 -17.59 -7.74
CA GLU A 27 4.62 -17.91 -8.08
C GLU A 27 3.62 -16.94 -7.43
N ARG A 28 3.85 -16.55 -6.18
CA ARG A 28 3.03 -15.54 -5.50
C ARG A 28 3.12 -14.18 -6.17
N MET A 29 4.32 -13.75 -6.55
CA MET A 29 4.52 -12.49 -7.27
C MET A 29 3.85 -12.52 -8.65
N ASP A 30 4.03 -13.61 -9.39
CA ASP A 30 3.41 -13.83 -10.71
C ASP A 30 1.89 -13.74 -10.63
N ARG A 31 1.30 -14.39 -9.64
CA ARG A 31 -0.15 -14.34 -9.39
C ARG A 31 -0.66 -12.91 -9.26
N GLU A 32 0.01 -12.07 -8.48
CA GLU A 32 -0.45 -10.70 -8.26
C GLU A 32 -0.18 -9.80 -9.47
N ILE A 33 0.92 -9.99 -10.18
CA ILE A 33 1.18 -9.33 -11.47
C ILE A 33 0.10 -9.69 -12.49
N LEU A 34 -0.25 -10.98 -12.59
CA LEU A 34 -1.33 -11.44 -13.46
C LEU A 34 -2.66 -10.79 -13.08
N ALA A 35 -3.00 -10.77 -11.77
CA ALA A 35 -4.24 -10.15 -11.30
C ALA A 35 -4.34 -8.69 -11.73
N PHE A 36 -3.32 -7.86 -11.51
CA PHE A 36 -3.29 -6.48 -11.95
C PHE A 36 -3.38 -6.35 -13.48
N THR A 37 -2.69 -7.22 -14.22
CA THR A 37 -2.63 -7.15 -15.68
C THR A 37 -3.95 -7.54 -16.32
N TYR A 38 -4.61 -8.59 -15.81
CA TYR A 38 -5.92 -9.03 -16.34
C TYR A 38 -7.09 -8.17 -15.86
N MET A 39 -6.99 -7.55 -14.68
CA MET A 39 -7.90 -6.48 -14.26
C MET A 39 -7.57 -5.15 -14.95
N HIS A 40 -7.36 -5.18 -16.26
CA HIS A 40 -6.79 -4.10 -17.05
C HIS A 40 -7.47 -2.74 -16.84
N SER A 41 -8.80 -2.70 -16.90
CA SER A 41 -9.58 -1.47 -16.69
C SER A 41 -9.41 -0.90 -15.28
N THR A 42 -9.42 -1.77 -14.27
CA THR A 42 -9.20 -1.37 -12.88
C THR A 42 -7.80 -0.83 -12.68
N THR A 43 -6.78 -1.54 -13.14
CA THR A 43 -5.37 -1.10 -12.99
C THR A 43 -5.11 0.19 -13.75
N MET A 44 -5.68 0.35 -14.95
CA MET A 44 -5.60 1.61 -15.69
C MET A 44 -6.23 2.78 -14.92
N LEU A 45 -7.40 2.55 -14.29
CA LEU A 45 -8.05 3.55 -13.43
C LEU A 45 -7.18 3.90 -12.20
N LEU A 46 -6.53 2.91 -11.59
CA LEU A 46 -5.61 3.11 -10.47
C LEU A 46 -4.42 3.99 -10.87
N ILE A 47 -3.78 3.74 -12.02
CA ILE A 47 -2.67 4.55 -12.53
C ILE A 47 -3.13 6.00 -12.77
N LYS A 48 -4.33 6.20 -13.32
CA LYS A 48 -4.90 7.54 -13.53
C LYS A 48 -5.13 8.27 -12.20
N ARG A 49 -5.67 7.58 -11.19
CA ARG A 49 -5.90 8.12 -9.85
C ARG A 49 -4.60 8.43 -9.10
N ALA A 50 -3.56 7.62 -9.29
CA ALA A 50 -2.26 7.83 -8.67
C ALA A 50 -1.70 9.22 -9.00
N ASN A 51 -1.84 9.69 -10.23
CA ASN A 51 -1.41 11.02 -10.64
C ASN A 51 -2.14 12.16 -9.87
N ARG A 52 -3.32 11.89 -9.32
CA ARG A 52 -4.06 12.84 -8.49
C ARG A 52 -3.57 12.88 -7.06
N TYR A 53 -3.31 11.71 -6.47
CA TYR A 53 -3.10 11.59 -5.03
C TYR A 53 -1.62 11.53 -4.63
N PHE A 54 -0.76 10.91 -5.42
CA PHE A 54 0.66 10.77 -5.09
C PHE A 54 1.37 12.10 -4.88
N PRO A 55 1.13 13.16 -5.70
CA PRO A 55 1.75 14.47 -5.46
C PRO A 55 1.41 15.11 -4.10
N ILE A 56 0.28 14.73 -3.48
CA ILE A 56 -0.13 15.21 -2.15
C ILE A 56 0.56 14.36 -1.06
N ILE A 57 0.68 13.06 -1.30
CA ILE A 57 1.06 12.08 -0.30
C ILE A 57 2.58 11.93 -0.18
N GLU A 58 3.29 11.89 -1.31
CA GLU A 58 4.75 11.72 -1.35
C GLU A 58 5.52 12.76 -0.50
N PRO A 59 5.19 14.07 -0.54
CA PRO A 59 5.84 15.05 0.33
C PRO A 59 5.61 14.77 1.82
N ILE A 60 4.42 14.27 2.19
CA ILE A 60 4.07 13.97 3.59
C ILE A 60 4.84 12.73 4.07
N LEU A 61 4.91 11.67 3.26
CA LEU A 61 5.72 10.48 3.57
C LEU A 61 7.18 10.89 3.78
N LYS A 62 7.75 11.64 2.84
CA LYS A 62 9.13 12.12 2.88
C LYS A 62 9.40 12.98 4.13
N ALA A 63 8.54 13.95 4.43
CA ALA A 63 8.68 14.82 5.60
C ALA A 63 8.61 14.04 6.92
N ASN A 64 7.97 12.88 6.91
CA ASN A 64 7.89 11.99 8.06
C ASN A 64 8.95 10.89 8.06
N GLY A 65 9.87 10.83 7.09
CA GLY A 65 10.89 9.79 7.00
C GLY A 65 10.32 8.38 6.73
N ILE A 66 9.16 8.33 6.06
CA ILE A 66 8.55 7.08 5.61
C ILE A 66 8.95 6.82 4.17
N PRO A 67 9.32 5.58 3.81
CA PRO A 67 9.64 5.20 2.45
C PRO A 67 8.55 5.54 1.46
N ASP A 68 8.94 6.04 0.30
CA ASP A 68 8.01 6.42 -0.76
C ASP A 68 7.15 5.25 -1.24
N ASP A 69 7.66 4.03 -1.16
CA ASP A 69 6.96 2.81 -1.56
C ASP A 69 5.65 2.57 -0.77
N PHE A 70 5.51 3.17 0.42
CA PHE A 70 4.29 3.06 1.22
C PHE A 70 3.07 3.71 0.57
N LYS A 71 3.23 4.59 -0.40
CA LYS A 71 2.11 5.12 -1.21
C LYS A 71 1.32 4.01 -1.93
N TYR A 72 1.96 2.88 -2.24
CA TYR A 72 1.28 1.76 -2.90
C TYR A 72 0.33 0.99 -1.98
N LEU A 73 0.40 1.20 -0.65
CA LEU A 73 -0.60 0.65 0.28
C LEU A 73 -2.00 1.16 -0.06
N MET A 74 -2.16 2.46 -0.37
CA MET A 74 -3.46 3.00 -0.75
C MET A 74 -4.01 2.42 -2.05
N VAL A 75 -3.12 1.97 -2.96
CA VAL A 75 -3.53 1.29 -4.19
C VAL A 75 -4.27 -0.01 -3.84
N ILE A 76 -3.74 -0.76 -2.88
CA ILE A 76 -4.29 -2.07 -2.50
C ILE A 76 -5.39 -1.98 -1.43
N GLU A 77 -5.42 -0.93 -0.63
CA GLU A 77 -6.42 -0.73 0.43
C GLU A 77 -7.75 -0.18 -0.11
N SER A 78 -7.68 0.90 -0.85
CA SER A 78 -8.87 1.66 -1.26
C SER A 78 -9.07 1.74 -2.78
N ASN A 79 -8.20 1.12 -3.58
CA ASN A 79 -8.13 1.38 -5.01
C ASN A 79 -8.00 2.90 -5.32
N LEU A 80 -7.27 3.63 -4.48
CA LEU A 80 -7.14 5.09 -4.56
C LEU A 80 -8.50 5.79 -4.66
N ASN A 81 -9.50 5.30 -3.93
CA ASN A 81 -10.81 5.93 -3.78
C ASN A 81 -10.86 6.65 -2.43
N SER A 82 -10.83 7.98 -2.45
CA SER A 82 -10.80 8.80 -1.22
C SER A 82 -12.06 8.68 -0.35
N ILE A 83 -13.16 8.20 -0.92
CA ILE A 83 -14.42 7.98 -0.20
C ILE A 83 -14.72 6.50 0.04
N ALA A 84 -13.71 5.63 -0.10
CA ALA A 84 -13.90 4.20 0.12
C ALA A 84 -14.30 3.90 1.56
N ARG A 85 -15.25 2.99 1.73
CA ARG A 85 -15.66 2.45 3.03
C ARG A 85 -15.84 0.94 2.90
N SER A 86 -15.18 0.20 3.77
CA SER A 86 -15.33 -1.26 3.82
C SER A 86 -16.58 -1.67 4.60
N PRO A 87 -17.10 -2.89 4.41
CA PRO A 87 -18.20 -3.42 5.22
C PRO A 87 -17.86 -3.45 6.72
N ALA A 88 -16.59 -3.61 7.08
CA ALA A 88 -16.13 -3.59 8.46
C ALA A 88 -15.99 -2.16 9.05
N GLY A 89 -16.19 -1.11 8.23
CA GLY A 89 -16.14 0.28 8.66
C GLY A 89 -14.78 0.96 8.52
N ALA A 90 -13.80 0.34 7.85
CA ALA A 90 -12.58 1.03 7.46
C ALA A 90 -12.89 2.11 6.41
N ALA A 91 -12.20 3.26 6.43
CA ALA A 91 -12.54 4.41 5.60
C ALA A 91 -11.35 5.17 5.04
N GLY A 92 -11.58 5.85 3.89
CA GLY A 92 -10.65 6.72 3.20
C GLY A 92 -9.56 5.99 2.43
N LEU A 93 -8.55 6.74 1.96
CA LEU A 93 -7.46 6.17 1.16
C LEU A 93 -6.67 5.11 1.92
N TRP A 94 -6.45 5.32 3.22
CA TRP A 94 -5.66 4.47 4.09
C TRP A 94 -6.46 3.36 4.78
N GLN A 95 -7.77 3.32 4.61
CA GLN A 95 -8.68 2.32 5.20
C GLN A 95 -8.51 2.15 6.72
N PHE A 96 -8.37 3.27 7.43
CA PHE A 96 -8.34 3.21 8.89
C PHE A 96 -9.68 2.75 9.48
N MET A 97 -9.60 1.84 10.45
CA MET A 97 -10.72 1.58 11.35
C MET A 97 -10.94 2.80 12.27
N PRO A 98 -12.18 3.06 12.74
CA PRO A 98 -12.45 4.22 13.60
C PRO A 98 -11.56 4.30 14.84
N THR A 99 -11.35 3.17 15.51
CA THR A 99 -10.49 3.06 16.71
C THR A 99 -9.04 3.39 16.37
N THR A 100 -8.50 2.78 15.33
CA THR A 100 -7.11 3.03 14.90
C THR A 100 -6.93 4.46 14.42
N GLY A 101 -7.90 5.03 13.68
CA GLY A 101 -7.84 6.43 13.28
C GLY A 101 -7.70 7.36 14.49
N ARG A 102 -8.52 7.18 15.52
CA ARG A 102 -8.45 7.97 16.77
C ARG A 102 -7.12 7.76 17.51
N GLU A 103 -6.63 6.53 17.60
CA GLU A 103 -5.36 6.20 18.24
C GLU A 103 -4.19 6.99 17.62
N PHE A 104 -4.21 7.19 16.29
CA PHE A 104 -3.18 7.94 15.57
C PHE A 104 -3.50 9.43 15.34
N GLY A 105 -4.54 9.94 16.03
CA GLY A 105 -4.82 11.37 16.16
C GLY A 105 -5.81 11.93 15.13
N LEU A 106 -6.64 11.07 14.51
CA LEU A 106 -7.75 11.53 13.67
C LEU A 106 -9.01 11.76 14.52
N GLU A 107 -9.73 12.81 14.22
CA GLU A 107 -11.07 13.02 14.75
C GLU A 107 -12.04 12.10 13.98
N VAL A 108 -12.72 11.23 14.72
CA VAL A 108 -13.72 10.31 14.17
C VAL A 108 -14.88 10.22 15.14
N ASN A 109 -15.94 10.97 14.84
CA ASN A 109 -17.17 11.03 15.61
C ASN A 109 -18.39 11.06 14.68
N GLU A 110 -19.57 11.42 15.19
CA GLU A 110 -20.80 11.47 14.40
C GLU A 110 -20.84 12.65 13.41
N ASN A 111 -20.08 13.72 13.66
CA ASN A 111 -20.09 14.93 12.86
C ASN A 111 -18.87 15.05 11.96
N VAL A 112 -17.73 14.48 12.36
CA VAL A 112 -16.44 14.61 11.67
C VAL A 112 -15.80 13.24 11.52
N ASP A 113 -15.30 12.96 10.31
CA ASP A 113 -14.52 11.76 10.02
C ASP A 113 -13.28 12.12 9.21
N GLU A 114 -12.18 12.40 9.92
CA GLU A 114 -10.91 12.80 9.30
C GLU A 114 -10.17 11.66 8.59
N ARG A 115 -10.69 10.44 8.63
CA ARG A 115 -10.16 9.33 7.81
C ARG A 115 -10.30 9.59 6.30
N TYR A 116 -11.24 10.47 5.93
CA TYR A 116 -11.43 10.93 4.56
C TYR A 116 -10.57 12.15 4.20
N HIS A 117 -9.95 12.80 5.19
CA HIS A 117 -9.05 13.93 4.96
C HIS A 117 -7.67 13.41 4.56
N ILE A 118 -7.28 13.63 3.30
CA ILE A 118 -6.12 12.97 2.68
C ILE A 118 -4.83 13.23 3.48
N GLU A 119 -4.54 14.49 3.79
CA GLU A 119 -3.30 14.90 4.44
C GLU A 119 -3.25 14.43 5.90
N LYS A 120 -4.33 14.63 6.67
CA LYS A 120 -4.40 14.20 8.08
C LYS A 120 -4.31 12.69 8.19
N ALA A 121 -5.04 11.95 7.35
CA ALA A 121 -4.99 10.50 7.32
C ALA A 121 -3.60 9.98 6.91
N THR A 122 -2.89 10.67 6.00
CA THR A 122 -1.51 10.33 5.64
C THR A 122 -0.54 10.56 6.79
N VAL A 123 -0.67 11.66 7.54
CA VAL A 123 0.12 11.90 8.76
C VAL A 123 -0.14 10.82 9.81
N ALA A 124 -1.40 10.42 10.01
CA ALA A 124 -1.76 9.33 10.92
C ALA A 124 -1.13 7.99 10.47
N ALA A 125 -1.16 7.69 9.17
CA ALA A 125 -0.49 6.51 8.60
C ALA A 125 1.03 6.54 8.86
N CYS A 126 1.68 7.69 8.69
CA CYS A 126 3.10 7.84 9.01
C CYS A 126 3.42 7.54 10.48
N LYS A 127 2.56 7.97 11.41
CA LYS A 127 2.72 7.66 12.85
C LYS A 127 2.62 6.15 13.10
N TYR A 128 1.63 5.49 12.50
CA TYR A 128 1.49 4.03 12.57
C TYR A 128 2.74 3.32 12.04
N PHE A 129 3.22 3.72 10.87
CA PHE A 129 4.39 3.09 10.25
C PHE A 129 5.66 3.26 11.10
N LYS A 130 5.88 4.45 11.67
CA LYS A 130 7.01 4.68 12.59
C LYS A 130 6.94 3.79 13.83
N GLN A 131 5.77 3.70 14.44
CA GLN A 131 5.54 2.84 15.62
C GLN A 131 5.82 1.37 15.28
N ALA A 132 5.29 0.89 14.16
CA ALA A 132 5.52 -0.48 13.74
C ALA A 132 6.97 -0.74 13.34
N TYR A 133 7.63 0.20 12.67
CA TYR A 133 9.04 0.08 12.29
C TYR A 133 9.97 0.06 13.50
N ALA A 134 9.70 0.88 14.50
CA ALA A 134 10.45 0.86 15.77
C ALA A 134 10.39 -0.52 16.45
N LYS A 135 9.32 -1.28 16.19
CA LYS A 135 9.15 -2.63 16.73
C LYS A 135 9.82 -3.72 15.89
N TYR A 136 9.74 -3.61 14.57
CA TYR A 136 10.15 -4.71 13.67
C TYR A 136 11.50 -4.48 12.99
N GLY A 137 11.90 -3.24 12.74
CA GLY A 137 13.08 -2.91 11.94
C GLY A 137 13.00 -3.41 10.47
N ASP A 138 11.82 -3.80 10.01
CA ASP A 138 11.54 -4.44 8.72
C ASP A 138 10.29 -3.79 8.10
N TRP A 139 10.43 -3.11 6.98
CA TRP A 139 9.32 -2.43 6.32
C TRP A 139 8.27 -3.39 5.72
N ILE A 140 8.68 -4.58 5.35
CA ILE A 140 7.73 -5.62 4.92
C ILE A 140 6.89 -6.10 6.11
N ALA A 141 7.50 -6.27 7.29
CA ALA A 141 6.77 -6.58 8.51
C ALA A 141 5.79 -5.46 8.89
N VAL A 142 6.17 -4.20 8.69
CA VAL A 142 5.26 -3.04 8.87
C VAL A 142 4.06 -3.14 7.94
N SER A 143 4.27 -3.46 6.66
CA SER A 143 3.17 -3.62 5.71
C SER A 143 2.25 -4.80 6.05
N ALA A 144 2.83 -5.92 6.46
CA ALA A 144 2.07 -7.09 6.92
C ALA A 144 1.25 -6.78 8.19
N ALA A 145 1.85 -6.01 9.12
CA ALA A 145 1.19 -5.59 10.35
C ALA A 145 0.05 -4.59 10.10
N TYR A 146 0.15 -3.77 9.05
CA TYR A 146 -0.92 -2.88 8.64
C TYR A 146 -2.19 -3.65 8.26
N ASN A 147 -2.03 -4.75 7.53
CA ASN A 147 -3.13 -5.63 7.12
C ASN A 147 -3.65 -6.52 8.26
N ALA A 148 -2.75 -7.19 8.97
CA ALA A 148 -3.11 -8.26 9.90
C ALA A 148 -3.14 -7.83 11.38
N GLY A 149 -2.67 -6.63 11.70
CA GLY A 149 -2.46 -6.13 13.05
C GLY A 149 -1.09 -6.51 13.63
N GLN A 150 -0.50 -5.57 14.38
CA GLN A 150 0.84 -5.72 14.95
C GLN A 150 0.96 -6.93 15.90
N ALA A 151 -0.04 -7.17 16.75
CA ALA A 151 -0.02 -8.30 17.68
C ALA A 151 0.09 -9.65 16.97
N ARG A 152 -0.63 -9.80 15.85
CA ARG A 152 -0.61 -11.03 15.05
C ARG A 152 0.76 -11.25 14.40
N ILE A 153 1.33 -10.22 13.77
CA ILE A 153 2.65 -10.36 13.11
C ILE A 153 3.72 -10.65 14.15
N SER A 154 3.73 -9.97 15.30
CA SER A 154 4.68 -10.26 16.38
C SER A 154 4.60 -11.71 16.85
N SER A 155 3.38 -12.21 17.10
CA SER A 155 3.16 -13.60 17.51
C SER A 155 3.64 -14.61 16.43
N GLN A 156 3.49 -14.28 15.15
CA GLN A 156 3.95 -15.17 14.07
C GLN A 156 5.47 -15.16 13.91
N LEU A 157 6.12 -14.00 14.02
CA LEU A 157 7.59 -13.91 14.01
C LEU A 157 8.20 -14.75 15.14
N GLU A 158 7.64 -14.63 16.35
CA GLU A 158 8.09 -15.38 17.52
C GLU A 158 7.84 -16.89 17.36
N LYS A 159 6.61 -17.30 17.03
CA LYS A 159 6.25 -18.73 16.90
C LYS A 159 6.99 -19.45 15.79
N GLN A 160 7.31 -18.78 14.70
CA GLN A 160 7.99 -19.36 13.56
C GLN A 160 9.50 -19.15 13.59
N LEU A 161 10.03 -18.46 14.63
CA LEU A 161 11.45 -18.12 14.77
C LEU A 161 11.99 -17.43 13.50
N ALA A 162 11.17 -16.62 12.84
CA ALA A 162 11.52 -15.94 11.61
C ALA A 162 12.06 -14.53 11.91
N SER A 163 13.13 -14.15 11.22
CA SER A 163 13.72 -12.81 11.30
C SER A 163 13.10 -11.81 10.33
N HIS A 164 12.45 -12.29 9.27
CA HIS A 164 11.84 -11.47 8.22
C HIS A 164 10.41 -11.88 7.93
N ALA A 165 9.54 -10.89 7.70
CA ALA A 165 8.12 -11.16 7.43
C ALA A 165 7.89 -11.94 6.12
N MET A 166 8.80 -11.82 5.14
CA MET A 166 8.74 -12.59 3.89
C MET A 166 8.96 -14.10 4.07
N ASP A 167 9.46 -14.53 5.21
CA ASP A 167 9.67 -15.97 5.52
C ASP A 167 8.54 -16.54 6.36
N LEU A 168 7.58 -15.70 6.79
CA LEU A 168 6.43 -16.15 7.56
C LEU A 168 5.44 -16.95 6.72
N TRP A 169 4.95 -18.02 7.31
CA TRP A 169 3.78 -18.73 6.85
C TRP A 169 2.53 -18.06 7.43
N LEU A 170 1.94 -17.19 6.65
CA LEU A 170 0.76 -16.41 7.04
C LEU A 170 -0.51 -16.94 6.37
N VAL A 171 -1.68 -16.54 6.89
CA VAL A 171 -2.95 -16.74 6.17
C VAL A 171 -2.87 -16.14 4.77
N GLU A 172 -3.60 -16.74 3.83
CA GLU A 172 -3.51 -16.37 2.41
C GLU A 172 -3.71 -14.87 2.18
N GLU A 173 -4.66 -14.25 2.85
CA GLU A 173 -4.94 -12.82 2.73
C GLU A 173 -3.70 -11.96 3.02
N THR A 174 -3.06 -12.14 4.18
CA THR A 174 -1.88 -11.36 4.56
C THR A 174 -0.65 -11.71 3.71
N SER A 175 -0.50 -12.98 3.38
CA SER A 175 0.57 -13.41 2.47
C SER A 175 0.43 -12.75 1.09
N ARG A 176 -0.77 -12.74 0.54
CA ARG A 176 -1.07 -12.05 -0.72
C ARG A 176 -0.90 -10.54 -0.63
N TYR A 177 -1.22 -9.95 0.51
CA TYR A 177 -1.12 -8.51 0.72
C TYR A 177 0.28 -7.99 0.45
N MET A 178 1.31 -8.65 1.00
CA MET A 178 2.71 -8.29 0.76
C MET A 178 3.07 -8.37 -0.73
N PHE A 179 2.73 -9.46 -1.40
CA PHE A 179 3.03 -9.61 -2.84
C PHE A 179 2.21 -8.67 -3.71
N ARG A 180 0.98 -8.35 -3.31
CA ARG A 180 0.13 -7.35 -3.98
C ARG A 180 0.74 -5.95 -3.89
N LEU A 181 1.34 -5.59 -2.74
CA LEU A 181 2.06 -4.35 -2.56
C LEU A 181 3.27 -4.26 -3.50
N LEU A 182 4.09 -5.32 -3.55
CA LEU A 182 5.25 -5.40 -4.44
C LEU A 182 4.85 -5.36 -5.91
N ALA A 183 3.77 -6.03 -6.29
CA ALA A 183 3.24 -6.04 -7.65
C ALA A 183 2.70 -4.65 -8.04
N ALA A 184 2.02 -3.96 -7.14
CA ALA A 184 1.59 -2.58 -7.36
C ALA A 184 2.79 -1.68 -7.63
N LYS A 185 3.82 -1.71 -6.78
CA LYS A 185 5.07 -0.97 -7.00
C LYS A 185 5.65 -1.24 -8.37
N GLU A 186 5.85 -2.51 -8.72
CA GLU A 186 6.47 -2.92 -9.99
C GLU A 186 5.69 -2.40 -11.20
N ILE A 187 4.38 -2.53 -11.19
CA ILE A 187 3.51 -2.10 -12.30
C ILE A 187 3.46 -0.58 -12.41
N PHE A 188 3.34 0.14 -11.31
CA PHE A 188 3.25 1.60 -11.31
C PHE A 188 4.59 2.26 -11.67
N SER A 189 5.72 1.62 -11.32
CA SER A 189 7.04 2.09 -11.71
C SER A 189 7.32 1.86 -13.20
N ASN A 190 6.71 0.83 -13.80
CA ASN A 190 6.96 0.44 -15.20
C ASN A 190 5.67 0.07 -15.95
N PRO A 191 4.64 0.94 -16.00
CA PRO A 191 3.32 0.56 -16.53
C PRO A 191 3.36 0.08 -17.98
N GLN A 192 4.20 0.66 -18.81
CA GLN A 192 4.34 0.28 -20.22
C GLN A 192 4.84 -1.16 -20.40
N ARG A 193 5.71 -1.63 -19.48
CA ARG A 193 6.20 -3.01 -19.48
C ARG A 193 5.06 -4.02 -19.33
N TYR A 194 3.99 -3.63 -18.65
CA TYR A 194 2.81 -4.45 -18.36
C TYR A 194 1.63 -4.15 -19.29
N GLY A 195 1.84 -3.37 -20.35
CA GLY A 195 0.83 -3.08 -21.37
C GLY A 195 -0.09 -1.90 -21.05
N PHE A 196 0.21 -1.12 -20.00
CA PHE A 196 -0.54 0.08 -19.67
C PHE A 196 0.06 1.30 -20.39
N LEU A 197 -0.47 1.59 -21.58
CA LEU A 197 -0.01 2.68 -22.43
C LEU A 197 -0.84 3.94 -22.18
N LEU A 198 -0.44 4.73 -21.18
CA LEU A 198 -1.11 5.97 -20.80
C LEU A 198 -0.22 7.17 -21.15
N LYS A 199 -0.80 8.17 -21.82
CA LYS A 199 -0.20 9.48 -21.98
C LYS A 199 -0.55 10.37 -20.80
N ARG A 200 0.24 11.43 -20.57
CA ARG A 200 0.02 12.38 -19.47
C ARG A 200 -1.39 12.98 -19.50
N GLU A 201 -1.92 13.29 -20.66
CA GLU A 201 -3.27 13.83 -20.88
C GLU A 201 -4.41 12.88 -20.45
N HIS A 202 -4.10 11.58 -20.33
CA HIS A 202 -5.08 10.57 -19.89
C HIS A 202 -5.14 10.45 -18.37
N LEU A 203 -4.19 11.05 -17.64
CA LEU A 203 -4.09 10.93 -16.17
C LEU A 203 -5.05 11.93 -15.50
N TYR A 204 -5.54 11.59 -14.33
CA TYR A 204 -6.39 12.50 -13.57
C TYR A 204 -5.53 13.55 -12.86
N PRO A 205 -5.77 14.84 -13.10
CA PRO A 205 -5.03 15.90 -12.43
C PRO A 205 -5.38 15.97 -10.94
N PRO A 206 -4.51 16.54 -10.11
CA PRO A 206 -4.86 16.96 -8.75
C PRO A 206 -6.10 17.86 -8.77
N ILE A 207 -6.93 17.74 -7.74
CA ILE A 207 -8.09 18.63 -7.57
C ILE A 207 -7.61 19.86 -6.79
N PRO A 208 -7.63 21.04 -7.38
CA PRO A 208 -7.25 22.25 -6.65
C PRO A 208 -8.31 22.55 -5.59
N TYR A 209 -7.87 22.86 -4.39
CA TYR A 209 -8.73 23.37 -3.32
C TYR A 209 -8.11 24.60 -2.68
N LYS A 210 -8.94 25.36 -2.00
CA LYS A 210 -8.54 26.55 -1.27
C LYS A 210 -9.09 26.46 0.15
N GLU A 211 -8.20 26.59 1.12
CA GLU A 211 -8.62 26.69 2.52
C GLU A 211 -9.28 28.05 2.75
N VAL A 212 -10.38 28.04 3.45
CA VAL A 212 -11.09 29.25 3.92
C VAL A 212 -11.31 29.11 5.42
N THR A 213 -10.96 30.16 6.14
CA THR A 213 -11.30 30.27 7.57
C THR A 213 -12.74 30.76 7.67
N VAL A 214 -13.58 30.05 8.40
CA VAL A 214 -15.00 30.39 8.66
C VAL A 214 -15.11 30.87 10.08
#